data_b44f1c4b51476229216c74b4962d525c
#
_entry.id   b44f1c4b51476229216c74b4962d525c
#
_cell.length_a   1.000
_cell.length_b   1.000
_cell.length_c   1.000
_cell.angle_alpha   90.00
_cell.angle_beta   90.00
_cell.angle_gamma   90.00
#
_symmetry.space_group_name_H-M   'P 1'
#
loop_
_entity.id
_entity.type
_entity.pdbx_description
1 polymer ?
#
loop_
_entity_poly.entity_id
_entity_poly.type
_entity_poly.pdbx_seq_one_letter_code
_entity_poly.pdbx_strand_id
1 'polypeptide(L)'
;CFLAAEALGPQNVLAVRMPYRTSSADSLEDAQRVIDATGVQSLTIPISDMADPLINREADMSSMRRGNIMARCRMIVLYDQSSAFSGLVVGTSNKTEILLGYSTLFGDSACALNPLGDLYKTQVRQLSRAIGVPASVIDKPPSADLWSGQTDEGELGFTYADVDKLLYLLVDQRYTPDECVAAGFDAAFVKAVVNRIQRNQFKRILPPVAKLSNRTIGYDFLYLRDWGT
;
A
#
# COMPACT_ATOMS: atom_id res chain seq x y z
N CYS A 1 -6.55 -10.31 2.80
CA CYS A 1 -7.48 -11.26 3.47
C CYS A 1 -7.13 -12.72 3.14
N PHE A 2 -7.13 -13.17 1.87
CA PHE A 2 -6.92 -14.58 1.49
C PHE A 2 -5.67 -15.20 2.14
N LEU A 3 -4.49 -14.59 1.96
CA LEU A 3 -3.25 -15.10 2.55
C LEU A 3 -3.29 -15.17 4.07
N ALA A 4 -3.87 -14.17 4.72
CA ALA A 4 -3.98 -14.15 6.18
C ALA A 4 -4.96 -15.22 6.68
N ALA A 5 -6.10 -15.37 6.00
CA ALA A 5 -7.10 -16.40 6.34
C ALA A 5 -6.55 -17.82 6.16
N GLU A 6 -5.78 -18.07 5.09
CA GLU A 6 -5.14 -19.37 4.85
C GLU A 6 -4.04 -19.67 5.87
N ALA A 7 -3.21 -18.66 6.21
CA ALA A 7 -2.08 -18.85 7.11
C ALA A 7 -2.48 -18.96 8.60
N LEU A 8 -3.50 -18.21 9.02
CA LEU A 8 -3.85 -18.03 10.43
C LEU A 8 -5.19 -18.65 10.81
N GLY A 9 -5.99 -19.03 9.83
CA GLY A 9 -7.40 -19.36 10.00
C GLY A 9 -8.30 -18.12 10.01
N PRO A 10 -9.50 -18.18 9.39
CA PRO A 10 -10.37 -17.02 9.22
C PRO A 10 -10.82 -16.38 10.55
N GLN A 11 -10.94 -17.16 11.62
CA GLN A 11 -11.29 -16.69 12.96
C GLN A 11 -10.23 -15.76 13.59
N ASN A 12 -9.01 -15.80 13.10
CA ASN A 12 -7.88 -14.98 13.59
C ASN A 12 -7.60 -13.76 12.69
N VAL A 13 -8.51 -13.45 11.78
CA VAL A 13 -8.39 -12.32 10.84
C VAL A 13 -9.63 -11.43 10.96
N LEU A 14 -9.38 -10.13 11.13
CA LEU A 14 -10.41 -9.09 11.13
C LEU A 14 -10.25 -8.20 9.90
N ALA A 15 -11.23 -8.21 9.01
CA ALA A 15 -11.32 -7.29 7.88
C ALA A 15 -12.09 -6.03 8.29
N VAL A 16 -11.45 -4.86 8.19
CA VAL A 16 -12.09 -3.59 8.55
C VAL A 16 -12.40 -2.79 7.29
N ARG A 17 -13.69 -2.57 7.01
CA ARG A 17 -14.15 -1.68 5.94
C ARG A 17 -14.25 -0.27 6.48
N MET A 18 -13.60 0.67 5.82
CA MET A 18 -13.50 2.06 6.27
C MET A 18 -13.96 3.03 5.16
N PRO A 19 -15.26 3.01 4.80
CA PRO A 19 -15.75 3.86 3.73
C PRO A 19 -15.70 5.34 4.12
N TYR A 20 -15.42 6.16 3.13
CA TYR A 20 -15.70 7.59 3.15
C TYR A 20 -16.95 7.85 2.31
N ARG A 21 -17.63 8.97 2.47
CA ARG A 21 -18.89 9.29 1.76
C ARG A 21 -18.81 9.19 0.23
N THR A 22 -17.63 9.35 -0.36
CA THR A 22 -17.40 9.24 -1.79
C THR A 22 -16.86 7.88 -2.23
N SER A 23 -16.71 6.92 -1.31
CA SER A 23 -16.30 5.56 -1.67
C SER A 23 -17.35 4.92 -2.57
N SER A 24 -16.88 4.24 -3.63
CA SER A 24 -17.77 3.62 -4.60
C SER A 24 -18.55 2.45 -4.01
N ALA A 25 -19.79 2.25 -4.46
CA ALA A 25 -20.60 1.09 -4.08
C ALA A 25 -19.90 -0.22 -4.49
N ASP A 26 -19.29 -0.24 -5.68
CA ASP A 26 -18.55 -1.40 -6.20
C ASP A 26 -17.38 -1.80 -5.28
N SER A 27 -16.69 -0.83 -4.68
CA SER A 27 -15.59 -1.13 -3.73
C SER A 27 -16.10 -1.78 -2.44
N LEU A 28 -17.28 -1.39 -1.97
CA LEU A 28 -17.91 -2.00 -0.80
C LEU A 28 -18.43 -3.42 -1.10
N GLU A 29 -18.98 -3.62 -2.30
CA GLU A 29 -19.41 -4.95 -2.75
C GLU A 29 -18.23 -5.89 -2.95
N ASP A 30 -17.14 -5.43 -3.57
CA ASP A 30 -15.92 -6.23 -3.74
C ASP A 30 -15.30 -6.60 -2.39
N ALA A 31 -15.29 -5.67 -1.42
CA ALA A 31 -14.86 -5.98 -0.06
C ALA A 31 -15.75 -7.04 0.59
N GLN A 32 -17.09 -6.99 0.38
CA GLN A 32 -17.99 -7.99 0.89
C GLN A 32 -17.75 -9.36 0.24
N ARG A 33 -17.55 -9.42 -1.09
CA ARG A 33 -17.19 -10.67 -1.80
C ARG A 33 -15.91 -11.32 -1.25
N VAL A 34 -14.90 -10.51 -0.91
CA VAL A 34 -13.66 -11.01 -0.29
C VAL A 34 -13.92 -11.55 1.11
N ILE A 35 -14.74 -10.87 1.92
CA ILE A 35 -15.12 -11.31 3.27
C ILE A 35 -15.88 -12.63 3.20
N ASP A 36 -16.89 -12.72 2.32
CA ASP A 36 -17.70 -13.92 2.16
C ASP A 36 -16.88 -15.11 1.67
N ALA A 37 -15.98 -14.88 0.72
CA ALA A 37 -15.11 -15.92 0.17
C ALA A 37 -14.06 -16.45 1.16
N THR A 38 -13.63 -15.61 2.11
CA THR A 38 -12.60 -15.99 3.10
C THR A 38 -13.16 -16.42 4.44
N GLY A 39 -14.41 -16.07 4.75
CA GLY A 39 -15.05 -16.35 6.03
C GLY A 39 -14.42 -15.61 7.23
N VAL A 40 -13.64 -14.57 7.00
CA VAL A 40 -13.01 -13.78 8.06
C VAL A 40 -14.01 -12.93 8.83
N GLN A 41 -13.68 -12.59 10.06
CA GLN A 41 -14.44 -11.59 10.82
C GLN A 41 -14.42 -10.24 10.12
N SER A 42 -15.49 -9.47 10.23
CA SER A 42 -15.53 -8.16 9.57
C SER A 42 -16.19 -7.08 10.40
N LEU A 43 -15.73 -5.85 10.22
CA LEU A 43 -16.26 -4.66 10.86
C LEU A 43 -16.34 -3.53 9.84
N THR A 44 -17.33 -2.65 9.97
CA THR A 44 -17.43 -1.45 9.13
C THR A 44 -17.41 -0.20 10.01
N ILE A 45 -16.42 0.65 9.80
CA ILE A 45 -16.24 1.92 10.51
C ILE A 45 -16.11 3.04 9.47
N PRO A 46 -17.17 3.80 9.20
CA PRO A 46 -17.09 4.95 8.30
C PRO A 46 -16.12 6.01 8.86
N ILE A 47 -15.29 6.58 7.97
CA ILE A 47 -14.30 7.61 8.36
C ILE A 47 -14.75 9.04 8.10
N SER A 48 -15.97 9.26 7.61
CA SER A 48 -16.44 10.60 7.22
C SER A 48 -16.40 11.57 8.39
N ASP A 49 -16.90 11.19 9.55
CA ASP A 49 -16.94 12.06 10.73
C ASP A 49 -15.54 12.38 11.29
N MET A 50 -14.55 11.54 11.00
CA MET A 50 -13.14 11.80 11.34
C MET A 50 -12.45 12.72 10.34
N ALA A 51 -12.73 12.54 9.06
CA ALA A 51 -12.03 13.23 7.97
C ALA A 51 -12.62 14.62 7.67
N ASP A 52 -13.95 14.76 7.71
CA ASP A 52 -14.65 15.98 7.31
C ASP A 52 -14.25 17.23 8.08
N PRO A 53 -14.06 17.19 9.41
CA PRO A 53 -13.64 18.37 10.17
C PRO A 53 -12.32 18.98 9.67
N LEU A 54 -11.43 18.15 9.13
CA LEU A 54 -10.17 18.60 8.53
C LEU A 54 -10.33 19.00 7.05
N ILE A 55 -11.06 18.20 6.27
CA ILE A 55 -11.27 18.44 4.84
C ILE A 55 -12.05 19.73 4.60
N ASN A 56 -13.07 20.01 5.42
CA ASN A 56 -13.96 21.15 5.25
C ASN A 56 -13.37 22.47 5.76
N ARG A 57 -12.17 22.47 6.34
CA ARG A 57 -11.51 23.73 6.80
C ARG A 57 -11.08 24.63 5.64
N GLU A 58 -10.80 24.04 4.47
CA GLU A 58 -10.31 24.76 3.30
C GLU A 58 -11.15 24.34 2.08
N ALA A 59 -11.87 25.28 1.50
CA ALA A 59 -12.79 25.00 0.37
C ALA A 59 -12.05 24.50 -0.88
N ASP A 60 -10.82 24.96 -1.09
CA ASP A 60 -9.95 24.69 -2.23
C ASP A 60 -8.88 23.62 -1.96
N MET A 61 -9.06 22.80 -0.92
CA MET A 61 -8.13 21.72 -0.59
C MET A 61 -8.00 20.76 -1.78
N SER A 62 -6.76 20.50 -2.22
CA SER A 62 -6.48 19.58 -3.32
C SER A 62 -6.89 18.12 -3.02
N SER A 63 -7.25 17.38 -4.08
CA SER A 63 -7.63 15.95 -3.96
C SER A 63 -6.56 15.12 -3.27
N MET A 64 -5.28 15.37 -3.55
CA MET A 64 -4.16 14.69 -2.89
C MET A 64 -4.16 14.94 -1.36
N ARG A 65 -4.36 16.17 -0.90
CA ARG A 65 -4.43 16.48 0.55
C ARG A 65 -5.62 15.77 1.20
N ARG A 66 -6.79 15.80 0.55
CA ARG A 66 -7.99 15.07 1.02
C ARG A 66 -7.74 13.58 1.12
N GLY A 67 -7.16 12.98 0.07
CA GLY A 67 -6.78 11.56 0.05
C GLY A 67 -5.82 11.18 1.19
N ASN A 68 -4.80 12.01 1.44
CA ASN A 68 -3.85 11.81 2.53
C ASN A 68 -4.52 11.88 3.92
N ILE A 69 -5.52 12.75 4.12
CA ILE A 69 -6.30 12.80 5.36
C ILE A 69 -7.08 11.49 5.52
N MET A 70 -7.81 11.06 4.49
CA MET A 70 -8.58 9.82 4.52
C MET A 70 -7.72 8.59 4.80
N ALA A 71 -6.55 8.47 4.14
CA ALA A 71 -5.62 7.37 4.39
C ALA A 71 -5.13 7.33 5.83
N ARG A 72 -4.85 8.49 6.44
CA ARG A 72 -4.45 8.57 7.85
C ARG A 72 -5.60 8.31 8.82
N CYS A 73 -6.82 8.72 8.51
CA CYS A 73 -7.99 8.31 9.32
C CYS A 73 -8.16 6.79 9.31
N ARG A 74 -7.99 6.14 8.15
CA ARG A 74 -8.02 4.67 8.06
C ARG A 74 -6.91 4.02 8.89
N MET A 75 -5.72 4.58 8.88
CA MET A 75 -4.61 4.11 9.73
C MET A 75 -4.98 4.19 11.22
N ILE A 76 -5.54 5.30 11.69
CA ILE A 76 -5.97 5.44 13.09
C ILE A 76 -6.97 4.34 13.46
N VAL A 77 -7.98 4.11 12.63
CA VAL A 77 -8.98 3.05 12.85
C VAL A 77 -8.33 1.67 12.91
N LEU A 78 -7.41 1.37 12.00
CA LEU A 78 -6.73 0.06 11.97
C LEU A 78 -5.89 -0.18 13.22
N TYR A 79 -5.15 0.82 13.70
CA TYR A 79 -4.32 0.66 14.90
C TYR A 79 -5.16 0.63 16.19
N ASP A 80 -6.28 1.35 16.26
CA ASP A 80 -7.25 1.20 17.34
C ASP A 80 -7.84 -0.23 17.38
N GLN A 81 -8.30 -0.72 16.22
CA GLN A 81 -8.86 -2.07 16.12
C GLN A 81 -7.80 -3.17 16.31
N SER A 82 -6.56 -2.94 15.94
CA SER A 82 -5.43 -3.83 16.24
C SER A 82 -5.30 -4.05 17.75
N SER A 83 -5.39 -2.97 18.53
CA SER A 83 -5.37 -3.05 20.00
C SER A 83 -6.60 -3.78 20.55
N ALA A 84 -7.79 -3.47 20.07
CA ALA A 84 -9.04 -4.08 20.52
C ALA A 84 -9.11 -5.59 20.17
N PHE A 85 -8.61 -5.98 19.01
CA PHE A 85 -8.58 -7.37 18.52
C PHE A 85 -7.39 -8.16 19.04
N SER A 86 -6.43 -7.50 19.72
CA SER A 86 -5.14 -8.08 20.12
C SER A 86 -4.36 -8.68 18.94
N GLY A 87 -4.34 -7.96 17.81
CA GLY A 87 -3.74 -8.40 16.57
C GLY A 87 -2.77 -7.38 16.00
N LEU A 88 -2.16 -7.68 14.86
CA LEU A 88 -1.24 -6.83 14.14
C LEU A 88 -1.89 -6.28 12.86
N VAL A 89 -1.59 -5.03 12.52
CA VAL A 89 -2.00 -4.44 11.23
C VAL A 89 -1.21 -5.07 10.11
N VAL A 90 -1.90 -5.71 9.16
CA VAL A 90 -1.30 -6.30 7.95
C VAL A 90 -1.35 -5.29 6.82
N GLY A 91 -0.17 -4.93 6.30
CA GLY A 91 -0.01 -4.06 5.13
C GLY A 91 -0.41 -4.77 3.85
N THR A 92 -0.80 -3.97 2.87
CA THR A 92 -1.27 -4.45 1.56
C THR A 92 -0.47 -3.89 0.38
N SER A 93 0.54 -3.07 0.65
CA SER A 93 1.41 -2.51 -0.38
C SER A 93 2.30 -3.60 -0.99
N ASN A 94 2.47 -3.55 -2.30
CA ASN A 94 3.36 -4.45 -3.03
C ASN A 94 4.71 -3.78 -3.36
N LYS A 95 5.67 -4.55 -3.89
CA LYS A 95 7.02 -4.08 -4.24
C LYS A 95 7.01 -2.89 -5.20
N THR A 96 6.15 -2.91 -6.21
CA THR A 96 6.01 -1.83 -7.19
C THR A 96 5.59 -0.52 -6.51
N GLU A 97 4.53 -0.56 -5.71
CA GLU A 97 4.01 0.61 -4.98
C GLU A 97 5.05 1.15 -3.99
N ILE A 98 5.74 0.27 -3.26
CA ILE A 98 6.81 0.65 -2.33
C ILE A 98 7.97 1.33 -3.06
N LEU A 99 8.44 0.77 -4.18
CA LEU A 99 9.55 1.34 -4.94
C LEU A 99 9.18 2.71 -5.53
N LEU A 100 7.99 2.84 -6.09
CA LEU A 100 7.50 4.09 -6.67
C LEU A 100 7.06 5.12 -5.62
N GLY A 101 6.95 4.71 -4.35
CA GLY A 101 6.41 5.54 -3.28
C GLY A 101 4.94 5.89 -3.47
N TYR A 102 4.17 5.00 -4.12
CA TYR A 102 2.75 5.16 -4.35
C TYR A 102 1.97 4.72 -3.10
N SER A 103 2.05 5.52 -2.08
CA SER A 103 1.40 5.35 -0.77
C SER A 103 1.42 6.67 0.01
N THR A 104 0.56 6.77 1.01
CA THR A 104 0.57 7.87 1.98
C THR A 104 1.42 7.49 3.19
N LEU A 105 2.50 8.24 3.42
CA LEU A 105 3.35 8.07 4.61
C LEU A 105 2.52 8.24 5.89
N PHE A 106 2.61 7.26 6.80
CA PHE A 106 1.79 7.17 8.01
C PHE A 106 0.27 7.08 7.74
N GLY A 107 -0.10 6.64 6.54
CA GLY A 107 -1.46 6.28 6.16
C GLY A 107 -1.51 4.78 5.83
N ASP A 108 -1.79 4.46 4.58
CA ASP A 108 -1.80 3.07 4.07
C ASP A 108 -0.43 2.38 4.10
N SER A 109 0.68 3.13 4.19
CA SER A 109 2.01 2.55 4.40
C SER A 109 2.28 2.08 5.84
N ALA A 110 1.44 2.47 6.80
CA ALA A 110 1.61 2.08 8.20
C ALA A 110 1.08 0.67 8.44
N CYS A 111 1.96 -0.24 8.80
CA CYS A 111 1.63 -1.63 9.11
C CYS A 111 2.70 -2.27 10.01
N ALA A 112 2.34 -3.37 10.65
CA ALA A 112 3.29 -4.15 11.46
C ALA A 112 4.08 -5.14 10.61
N LEU A 113 3.45 -5.70 9.56
CA LEU A 113 4.08 -6.56 8.57
C LEU A 113 3.42 -6.34 7.21
N ASN A 114 4.15 -6.60 6.14
CA ASN A 114 3.66 -6.42 4.78
C ASN A 114 3.97 -7.65 3.90
N PRO A 115 3.07 -8.65 3.86
CA PRO A 115 3.32 -9.92 3.17
C PRO A 115 3.51 -9.79 1.66
N LEU A 116 2.97 -8.76 1.03
CA LEU A 116 3.08 -8.52 -0.40
C LEU A 116 4.28 -7.64 -0.79
N GLY A 117 5.04 -7.16 0.18
CA GLY A 117 6.07 -6.14 0.00
C GLY A 117 7.22 -6.52 -0.94
N ASP A 118 7.43 -7.81 -1.19
CA ASP A 118 8.45 -8.30 -2.13
C ASP A 118 7.87 -8.86 -3.44
N LEU A 119 6.58 -8.72 -3.68
CA LEU A 119 5.92 -9.09 -4.93
C LEU A 119 5.62 -7.87 -5.79
N TYR A 120 5.92 -7.93 -7.09
CA TYR A 120 5.47 -6.92 -8.04
C TYR A 120 3.95 -6.96 -8.24
N LYS A 121 3.34 -5.85 -8.67
CA LYS A 121 1.88 -5.76 -8.89
C LYS A 121 1.35 -6.85 -9.81
N THR A 122 2.08 -7.15 -10.86
CA THR A 122 1.74 -8.24 -11.79
C THR A 122 1.80 -9.62 -11.14
N GLN A 123 2.78 -9.85 -10.26
CA GLN A 123 2.89 -11.08 -9.47
C GLN A 123 1.77 -11.19 -8.43
N VAL A 124 1.38 -10.09 -7.79
CA VAL A 124 0.20 -10.07 -6.89
C VAL A 124 -1.06 -10.51 -7.63
N ARG A 125 -1.27 -10.03 -8.88
CA ARG A 125 -2.40 -10.49 -9.70
C ARG A 125 -2.34 -11.98 -10.04
N GLN A 126 -1.15 -12.50 -10.34
CA GLN A 126 -0.95 -13.94 -10.60
C GLN A 126 -1.24 -14.77 -9.34
N LEU A 127 -0.68 -14.38 -8.20
CA LEU A 127 -0.95 -15.00 -6.91
C LEU A 127 -2.44 -14.97 -6.57
N SER A 128 -3.11 -13.83 -6.77
CA SER A 128 -4.53 -13.69 -6.50
C SER A 128 -5.39 -14.68 -7.29
N ARG A 129 -5.05 -14.91 -8.57
CA ARG A 129 -5.71 -15.96 -9.38
C ARG A 129 -5.45 -17.35 -8.83
N ALA A 130 -4.21 -17.64 -8.43
CA ALA A 130 -3.83 -18.96 -7.92
C ALA A 130 -4.50 -19.32 -6.60
N ILE A 131 -4.77 -18.33 -5.73
CA ILE A 131 -5.42 -18.54 -4.42
C ILE A 131 -6.92 -18.31 -4.44
N GLY A 132 -7.54 -18.13 -5.61
CA GLY A 132 -9.00 -18.09 -5.77
C GLY A 132 -9.66 -16.76 -5.38
N VAL A 133 -8.95 -15.63 -5.46
CA VAL A 133 -9.58 -14.31 -5.30
C VAL A 133 -10.61 -14.10 -6.41
N PRO A 134 -11.82 -13.54 -6.11
CA PRO A 134 -12.84 -13.29 -7.11
C PRO A 134 -12.34 -12.49 -8.32
N ALA A 135 -12.69 -12.92 -9.53
CA ALA A 135 -12.25 -12.30 -10.77
C ALA A 135 -12.60 -10.79 -10.84
N SER A 136 -13.78 -10.40 -10.32
CA SER A 136 -14.20 -9.00 -10.25
C SER A 136 -13.21 -8.11 -9.50
N VAL A 137 -12.54 -8.65 -8.47
CA VAL A 137 -11.53 -7.93 -7.69
C VAL A 137 -10.19 -7.88 -8.44
N ILE A 138 -9.80 -8.99 -9.11
CA ILE A 138 -8.53 -9.10 -9.83
C ILE A 138 -8.50 -8.22 -11.08
N ASP A 139 -9.60 -8.21 -11.83
CA ASP A 139 -9.70 -7.57 -13.15
C ASP A 139 -10.11 -6.09 -13.05
N LYS A 140 -10.52 -5.63 -11.86
CA LYS A 140 -10.81 -4.21 -11.59
C LYS A 140 -9.56 -3.35 -11.81
N PRO A 141 -9.67 -2.22 -12.51
CA PRO A 141 -8.57 -1.27 -12.62
C PRO A 141 -8.08 -0.84 -11.23
N PRO A 142 -6.77 -0.85 -10.97
CA PRO A 142 -6.22 -0.45 -9.67
C PRO A 142 -6.57 1.01 -9.37
N SER A 143 -7.11 1.25 -8.19
CA SER A 143 -7.43 2.60 -7.70
C SER A 143 -7.40 2.64 -6.19
N ALA A 144 -6.94 3.75 -5.63
CA ALA A 144 -7.03 4.04 -4.20
C ALA A 144 -8.45 4.46 -3.77
N ASP A 145 -9.38 4.69 -4.72
CA ASP A 145 -10.77 5.09 -4.51
C ASP A 145 -10.92 6.30 -3.54
N LEU A 146 -10.03 7.28 -3.67
CA LEU A 146 -10.01 8.49 -2.85
C LEU A 146 -10.84 9.62 -3.46
N TRP A 147 -11.04 9.60 -4.78
CA TRP A 147 -11.93 10.50 -5.52
C TRP A 147 -12.45 9.82 -6.79
N SER A 148 -13.55 10.33 -7.30
CA SER A 148 -14.21 9.77 -8.49
C SER A 148 -13.29 9.77 -9.71
N GLY A 149 -13.21 8.63 -10.41
CA GLY A 149 -12.41 8.46 -11.62
C GLY A 149 -10.91 8.30 -11.40
N GLN A 150 -10.45 8.17 -10.16
CA GLN A 150 -9.05 7.89 -9.84
C GLN A 150 -8.65 6.52 -10.38
N THR A 151 -7.49 6.46 -11.06
CA THR A 151 -6.80 5.20 -11.39
C THR A 151 -5.31 5.36 -11.11
N ASP A 152 -4.70 4.31 -10.60
CA ASP A 152 -3.27 4.33 -10.28
C ASP A 152 -2.41 4.59 -11.52
N GLU A 153 -2.70 3.89 -12.63
CA GLU A 153 -1.95 4.04 -13.88
C GLU A 153 -2.12 5.43 -14.51
N GLY A 154 -3.30 6.05 -14.35
CA GLY A 154 -3.53 7.42 -14.77
C GLY A 154 -2.70 8.45 -14.01
N GLU A 155 -2.50 8.24 -12.70
CA GLU A 155 -1.65 9.10 -11.87
C GLU A 155 -0.17 8.83 -12.06
N LEU A 156 0.21 7.58 -12.30
CA LEU A 156 1.58 7.17 -12.53
C LEU A 156 2.07 7.60 -13.91
N GLY A 157 1.19 7.62 -14.90
CA GLY A 157 1.51 7.92 -16.29
C GLY A 157 2.09 6.72 -17.07
N PHE A 158 2.02 5.51 -16.50
CA PHE A 158 2.47 4.26 -17.13
C PHE A 158 1.72 3.06 -16.56
N THR A 159 1.78 1.93 -17.26
CA THR A 159 1.10 0.71 -16.82
C THR A 159 1.94 -0.06 -15.79
N TYR A 160 1.26 -0.82 -14.93
CA TYR A 160 1.94 -1.74 -14.01
C TYR A 160 2.70 -2.84 -14.77
N ALA A 161 2.17 -3.29 -15.91
CA ALA A 161 2.81 -4.32 -16.73
C ALA A 161 4.18 -3.89 -17.27
N ASP A 162 4.33 -2.61 -17.63
CA ASP A 162 5.58 -2.10 -18.18
C ASP A 162 6.57 -1.71 -17.06
N VAL A 163 6.07 -1.05 -16.00
CA VAL A 163 6.95 -0.62 -14.91
C VAL A 163 7.51 -1.80 -14.13
N ASP A 164 6.75 -2.87 -13.93
CA ASP A 164 7.25 -4.06 -13.20
C ASP A 164 8.43 -4.72 -13.92
N LYS A 165 8.39 -4.79 -15.27
CA LYS A 165 9.52 -5.29 -16.07
C LYS A 165 10.76 -4.43 -15.90
N LEU A 166 10.58 -3.09 -15.95
CA LEU A 166 11.70 -2.16 -15.75
C LEU A 166 12.26 -2.25 -14.34
N LEU A 167 11.40 -2.28 -13.31
CA LEU A 167 11.81 -2.41 -11.92
C LEU A 167 12.53 -3.73 -11.65
N TYR A 168 12.11 -4.83 -12.29
CA TYR A 168 12.81 -6.11 -12.19
C TYR A 168 14.25 -6.00 -12.72
N LEU A 169 14.48 -5.35 -13.86
CA LEU A 169 15.84 -5.13 -14.36
C LEU A 169 16.65 -4.22 -13.45
N LEU A 170 16.10 -3.07 -13.05
CA LEU A 170 16.80 -2.09 -12.21
C LEU A 170 17.13 -2.62 -10.82
N VAL A 171 16.20 -3.31 -10.17
CA VAL A 171 16.29 -3.68 -8.76
C VAL A 171 16.81 -5.09 -8.56
N ASP A 172 16.19 -6.09 -9.20
CA ASP A 172 16.55 -7.49 -8.98
C ASP A 172 17.77 -7.89 -9.84
N GLN A 173 17.84 -7.43 -11.09
CA GLN A 173 18.96 -7.71 -12.00
C GLN A 173 20.09 -6.66 -11.89
N ARG A 174 19.85 -5.55 -11.17
CA ARG A 174 20.84 -4.47 -10.93
C ARG A 174 21.35 -3.81 -12.20
N TYR A 175 20.52 -3.74 -13.23
CA TYR A 175 20.85 -3.02 -14.45
C TYR A 175 20.94 -1.52 -14.16
N THR A 176 21.90 -0.87 -14.79
CA THR A 176 21.94 0.60 -14.85
C THR A 176 20.82 1.15 -15.74
N PRO A 177 20.42 2.41 -15.59
CA PRO A 177 19.46 3.03 -16.51
C PRO A 177 19.83 2.89 -17.98
N ASP A 178 21.12 3.04 -18.31
CA ASP A 178 21.59 2.91 -19.71
C ASP A 178 21.46 1.49 -20.23
N GLU A 179 21.72 0.47 -19.42
CA GLU A 179 21.51 -0.93 -19.77
C GLU A 179 20.02 -1.23 -19.96
N CYS A 180 19.12 -0.62 -19.19
CA CYS A 180 17.68 -0.75 -19.41
C CYS A 180 17.27 -0.14 -20.76
N VAL A 181 17.81 1.01 -21.13
CA VAL A 181 17.58 1.61 -22.46
C VAL A 181 18.13 0.70 -23.57
N ALA A 182 19.32 0.14 -23.41
CA ALA A 182 19.90 -0.81 -24.36
C ALA A 182 19.07 -2.11 -24.46
N ALA A 183 18.36 -2.50 -23.39
CA ALA A 183 17.42 -3.62 -23.39
C ALA A 183 16.06 -3.32 -24.06
N GLY A 184 15.87 -2.09 -24.57
CA GLY A 184 14.71 -1.70 -25.38
C GLY A 184 13.65 -0.84 -24.65
N PHE A 185 13.92 -0.39 -23.43
CA PHE A 185 13.01 0.55 -22.75
C PHE A 185 13.22 1.99 -23.26
N ASP A 186 12.13 2.73 -23.34
CA ASP A 186 12.19 4.16 -23.68
C ASP A 186 13.00 4.95 -22.63
N ALA A 187 13.93 5.80 -23.07
CA ALA A 187 14.83 6.55 -22.20
C ALA A 187 14.10 7.54 -21.28
N ALA A 188 13.02 8.17 -21.77
CA ALA A 188 12.24 9.10 -20.97
C ALA A 188 11.46 8.36 -19.87
N PHE A 189 10.91 7.20 -20.19
CA PHE A 189 10.26 6.32 -19.24
C PHE A 189 11.22 5.83 -18.16
N VAL A 190 12.40 5.30 -18.53
CA VAL A 190 13.44 4.89 -17.56
C VAL A 190 13.79 6.03 -16.62
N LYS A 191 14.07 7.22 -17.16
CA LYS A 191 14.40 8.41 -16.38
C LYS A 191 13.27 8.81 -15.43
N ALA A 192 12.01 8.77 -15.88
CA ALA A 192 10.85 9.09 -15.06
C ALA A 192 10.71 8.15 -13.87
N VAL A 193 10.84 6.83 -14.10
CA VAL A 193 10.77 5.80 -13.06
C VAL A 193 11.91 5.95 -12.05
N VAL A 194 13.17 6.08 -12.51
CA VAL A 194 14.34 6.26 -11.64
C VAL A 194 14.19 7.50 -10.77
N ASN A 195 13.82 8.63 -11.36
CA ASN A 195 13.58 9.87 -10.61
C ASN A 195 12.48 9.70 -9.55
N ARG A 196 11.42 8.96 -9.87
CA ARG A 196 10.32 8.70 -8.93
C ARG A 196 10.79 7.84 -7.76
N ILE A 197 11.56 6.78 -8.01
CA ILE A 197 12.16 5.92 -6.97
C ILE A 197 13.03 6.76 -6.02
N GLN A 198 13.91 7.59 -6.57
CA GLN A 198 14.84 8.41 -5.78
C GLN A 198 14.09 9.45 -4.93
N ARG A 199 13.15 10.20 -5.52
CA ARG A 199 12.37 11.23 -4.82
C ARG A 199 11.53 10.66 -3.67
N ASN A 200 11.10 9.41 -3.76
CA ASN A 200 10.28 8.74 -2.77
C ASN A 200 11.07 7.83 -1.81
N GLN A 201 12.41 7.87 -1.84
CA GLN A 201 13.25 7.08 -0.95
C GLN A 201 12.89 7.29 0.53
N PHE A 202 12.55 8.51 0.93
CA PHE A 202 12.18 8.84 2.30
C PHE A 202 10.96 8.06 2.83
N LYS A 203 10.10 7.54 1.96
CA LYS A 203 8.94 6.73 2.35
C LYS A 203 9.32 5.29 2.72
N ARG A 204 10.51 4.84 2.33
CA ARG A 204 11.00 3.47 2.55
C ARG A 204 11.92 3.33 3.74
N ILE A 205 12.28 4.43 4.37
CA ILE A 205 13.20 4.46 5.51
C ILE A 205 12.52 5.11 6.71
N LEU A 206 12.95 4.72 7.91
CA LEU A 206 12.53 5.40 9.12
C LEU A 206 13.05 6.85 9.13
N PRO A 207 12.37 7.77 9.84
CA PRO A 207 12.86 9.13 10.00
C PRO A 207 14.32 9.12 10.49
N PRO A 208 15.22 9.90 9.87
CA PRO A 208 16.62 9.93 10.27
C PRO A 208 16.75 10.52 11.69
N VAL A 209 17.54 9.87 12.51
CA VAL A 209 17.90 10.35 13.84
C VAL A 209 19.27 11.03 13.74
N ALA A 210 19.41 12.25 14.25
CA ALA A 210 20.68 12.96 14.27
C ALA A 210 21.69 12.18 15.15
N LYS A 211 22.80 11.77 14.56
CA LYS A 211 23.84 11.03 15.28
C LYS A 211 24.72 11.99 16.09
N LEU A 212 24.47 12.05 17.40
CA LEU A 212 25.20 12.93 18.33
C LEU A 212 26.05 12.13 19.34
N SER A 213 25.96 10.80 19.35
CA SER A 213 26.67 9.93 20.27
C SER A 213 27.30 8.73 19.56
N ASN A 214 28.16 7.99 20.26
CA ASN A 214 28.79 6.78 19.72
C ASN A 214 27.82 5.62 19.52
N ARG A 215 26.62 5.68 20.12
CA ARG A 215 25.59 4.63 20.02
C ARG A 215 24.21 5.26 19.81
N THR A 216 23.90 5.56 18.57
CA THR A 216 22.61 6.12 18.17
C THR A 216 21.60 5.02 17.92
N ILE A 217 20.39 5.16 18.50
CA ILE A 217 19.27 4.24 18.29
C ILE A 217 18.94 4.15 16.79
N GLY A 218 18.72 2.94 16.31
CA GLY A 218 18.38 2.69 14.91
C GLY A 218 19.57 2.65 13.95
N TYR A 219 20.80 2.92 14.44
CA TYR A 219 22.05 2.83 13.69
C TYR A 219 23.06 1.90 14.36
N ASP A 220 23.56 2.28 15.54
CA ASP A 220 24.62 1.57 16.24
C ASP A 220 24.07 0.64 17.33
N PHE A 221 22.83 0.83 17.75
CA PHE A 221 22.12 0.01 18.73
C PHE A 221 20.91 -0.62 18.06
N LEU A 222 21.05 -1.90 17.68
CA LEU A 222 20.06 -2.68 16.97
C LEU A 222 19.86 -4.04 17.64
N TYR A 223 18.61 -4.46 17.75
CA TYR A 223 18.23 -5.83 18.07
C TYR A 223 17.50 -6.45 16.90
N LEU A 224 17.52 -7.77 16.80
CA LEU A 224 16.64 -8.49 15.89
C LEU A 224 15.18 -8.20 16.26
N ARG A 225 14.31 -8.09 15.26
CA ARG A 225 12.92 -7.69 15.45
C ARG A 225 12.18 -8.55 16.48
N ASP A 226 12.37 -9.86 16.41
CA ASP A 226 11.66 -10.84 17.24
C ASP A 226 12.51 -11.34 18.41
N TRP A 227 13.57 -10.62 18.74
CA TRP A 227 14.47 -11.01 19.80
C TRP A 227 13.87 -10.70 21.17
N GLY A 228 13.82 -11.72 22.02
CA GLY A 228 13.30 -11.60 23.38
C GLY A 228 11.81 -11.84 23.54
N THR A 229 11.14 -12.37 22.51
CA THR A 229 9.74 -12.85 22.58
C THR A 229 9.67 -14.29 23.03
#